data_1ed321d532338ddeb51cf1cb21b07b71
#
_entry.id   1ed321d532338ddeb51cf1cb21b07b71
#
_cell.length_a   1.000
_cell.length_b   1.000
_cell.length_c   1.000
_cell.angle_alpha   90.00
_cell.angle_beta   90.00
_cell.angle_gamma   90.00
#
_symmetry.space_group_name_H-M   'P 1'
#
loop_
_entity.id
_entity.type
_entity.pdbx_description
1 polymer ?
#
loop_
_entity_poly.entity_id
_entity_poly.type
_entity_poly.pdbx_seq_one_letter_code
_entity_poly.pdbx_strand_id
1 'polypeptide(L)'
;VQRVYETIVRRFLCIFYPPAVYQKVNLVTVMEKEHFFSSFRVLQSEGYLKIAANSFAAKKASEKSQDSEEEKNTSCNEVLLAALQKLKKNDILSVDSLSIKEGETSPPKRYNSGSMILAMENAGQLIEDEELRAQIRGSGIGTSATRAEILKKLFSIKYLSLNKKTQVITPTLLGEMIFDVVNCSIRQLLNPELTASWEKGLTYVAEGSITPQEYMDKLEHFVRVRTVQVEQSNYQYALRQFFDAAAENYKKKPSASKRGGKEL
;
A
#
# COMPACT_ATOMS: atom_id res chain seq x y z
N VAL A 1 20.50 -16.32 -0.74
CA VAL A 1 19.88 -17.66 -0.75
C VAL A 1 19.49 -18.07 0.66
N GLN A 2 20.42 -18.16 1.61
CA GLN A 2 20.17 -18.67 2.99
C GLN A 2 19.04 -17.94 3.73
N ARG A 3 18.99 -16.58 3.66
CA ARG A 3 17.93 -15.77 4.29
C ARG A 3 16.53 -16.07 3.74
N VAL A 4 16.43 -16.27 2.43
CA VAL A 4 15.16 -16.62 1.77
C VAL A 4 14.73 -18.01 2.18
N TYR A 5 15.64 -18.96 2.16
CA TYR A 5 15.40 -20.33 2.62
C TYR A 5 14.92 -20.37 4.07
N GLU A 6 15.63 -19.69 4.98
CA GLU A 6 15.23 -19.59 6.39
C GLU A 6 13.82 -19.01 6.56
N THR A 7 13.48 -17.96 5.80
CA THR A 7 12.15 -17.35 5.85
C THR A 7 11.06 -18.34 5.41
N ILE A 8 11.30 -19.06 4.32
CA ILE A 8 10.35 -20.08 3.81
C ILE A 8 10.15 -21.19 4.83
N VAL A 9 11.26 -21.77 5.33
CA VAL A 9 11.20 -22.86 6.32
C VAL A 9 10.48 -22.43 7.60
N ARG A 10 10.79 -21.24 8.13
CA ARG A 10 10.12 -20.74 9.34
C ARG A 10 8.63 -20.51 9.11
N ARG A 11 8.24 -19.95 7.95
CA ARG A 11 6.83 -19.80 7.60
C ARG A 11 6.11 -21.15 7.47
N PHE A 12 6.74 -22.13 6.87
CA PHE A 12 6.19 -23.48 6.80
C PHE A 12 6.02 -24.10 8.19
N LEU A 13 7.03 -24.00 9.04
CA LEU A 13 6.96 -24.53 10.42
C LEU A 13 5.89 -23.81 11.26
N CYS A 14 5.63 -22.52 11.02
CA CYS A 14 4.58 -21.78 11.73
C CYS A 14 3.18 -22.40 11.57
N ILE A 15 2.93 -23.14 10.50
CA ILE A 15 1.63 -23.80 10.24
C ILE A 15 1.31 -24.86 11.32
N PHE A 16 2.33 -25.48 11.90
CA PHE A 16 2.18 -26.52 12.91
C PHE A 16 2.10 -25.99 14.35
N TYR A 17 2.21 -24.68 14.53
CA TYR A 17 2.14 -24.04 15.85
C TYR A 17 0.76 -23.39 16.06
N PRO A 18 0.31 -23.34 17.33
CA PRO A 18 -0.94 -22.65 17.65
C PRO A 18 -0.84 -21.16 17.32
N PRO A 19 -1.98 -20.47 17.11
CA PRO A 19 -2.00 -19.05 16.87
C PRO A 19 -1.43 -18.27 18.05
N ALA A 20 -0.84 -17.11 17.79
CA ALA A 20 -0.48 -16.16 18.82
C ALA A 20 -1.75 -15.53 19.41
N VAL A 21 -1.85 -15.54 20.73
CA VAL A 21 -3.00 -15.02 21.45
C VAL A 21 -2.65 -13.68 22.07
N TYR A 22 -3.47 -12.66 21.76
CA TYR A 22 -3.33 -11.32 22.29
C TYR A 22 -4.57 -10.92 23.07
N GLN A 23 -4.35 -10.27 24.20
CA GLN A 23 -5.39 -9.58 24.92
C GLN A 23 -5.44 -8.12 24.42
N LYS A 24 -6.60 -7.70 23.91
CA LYS A 24 -6.85 -6.31 23.51
C LYS A 24 -7.68 -5.62 24.60
N VAL A 25 -7.15 -4.55 25.14
CA VAL A 25 -7.82 -3.70 26.13
C VAL A 25 -8.08 -2.35 25.48
N ASN A 26 -9.35 -1.95 25.45
CA ASN A 26 -9.76 -0.61 25.00
C ASN A 26 -10.27 0.14 26.21
N LEU A 27 -9.68 1.28 26.48
CA LEU A 27 -10.06 2.18 27.56
C LEU A 27 -10.59 3.48 26.94
N VAL A 28 -11.74 3.92 27.41
CA VAL A 28 -12.29 5.26 27.10
C VAL A 28 -12.39 6.01 28.41
N THR A 29 -11.63 7.07 28.55
CA THR A 29 -11.74 7.98 29.69
C THR A 29 -12.46 9.25 29.24
N VAL A 30 -13.34 9.76 30.09
CA VAL A 30 -14.16 10.94 29.82
C VAL A 30 -13.80 12.01 30.84
N MET A 31 -13.49 13.20 30.36
CA MET A 31 -13.27 14.38 31.18
C MET A 31 -14.16 15.49 30.65
N GLU A 32 -15.16 15.85 31.43
CA GLU A 32 -16.23 16.75 31.03
C GLU A 32 -16.93 16.31 29.73
N LYS A 33 -16.66 16.96 28.59
CA LYS A 33 -17.22 16.68 27.27
C LYS A 33 -16.24 15.94 26.36
N GLU A 34 -14.96 15.79 26.78
CA GLU A 34 -13.92 15.21 25.95
C GLU A 34 -13.73 13.73 26.24
N HIS A 35 -13.50 12.96 25.19
CA HIS A 35 -13.28 11.53 25.25
C HIS A 35 -11.86 11.20 24.83
N PHE A 36 -11.13 10.47 25.68
CA PHE A 36 -9.77 10.02 25.42
C PHE A 36 -9.79 8.51 25.19
N PHE A 37 -9.36 8.09 24.01
CA PHE A 37 -9.35 6.69 23.59
C PHE A 37 -7.95 6.10 23.69
N SER A 38 -7.82 5.02 24.45
CA SER A 38 -6.56 4.27 24.58
C SER A 38 -6.78 2.81 24.22
N SER A 39 -5.90 2.26 23.40
CA SER A 39 -5.95 0.86 22.99
C SER A 39 -4.61 0.21 23.27
N PHE A 40 -4.65 -0.89 24.02
CA PHE A 40 -3.47 -1.68 24.40
C PHE A 40 -3.61 -3.10 23.87
N ARG A 41 -2.49 -3.68 23.47
CA ARG A 41 -2.43 -5.05 23.00
C ARG A 41 -1.29 -5.78 23.71
N VAL A 42 -1.61 -6.80 24.46
CA VAL A 42 -0.65 -7.58 25.24
C VAL A 42 -0.60 -9.00 24.70
N LEU A 43 0.60 -9.51 24.45
CA LEU A 43 0.81 -10.87 24.01
C LEU A 43 0.64 -11.83 25.20
N GLN A 44 -0.38 -12.70 25.16
CA GLN A 44 -0.66 -13.71 26.18
C GLN A 44 0.06 -15.04 25.88
N SER A 45 0.09 -15.42 24.60
CA SER A 45 0.76 -16.63 24.16
C SER A 45 1.45 -16.37 22.82
N GLU A 46 2.73 -16.69 22.74
CA GLU A 46 3.52 -16.46 21.53
C GLU A 46 3.10 -17.37 20.37
N GLY A 47 2.59 -18.57 20.64
CA GLY A 47 2.22 -19.52 19.60
C GLY A 47 3.29 -19.64 18.52
N TYR A 48 2.90 -19.47 17.25
CA TYR A 48 3.81 -19.53 16.11
C TYR A 48 4.90 -18.43 16.09
N LEU A 49 4.75 -17.34 16.86
CA LEU A 49 5.73 -16.26 16.90
C LEU A 49 7.10 -16.73 17.42
N LYS A 50 7.14 -17.78 18.23
CA LYS A 50 8.41 -18.40 18.69
C LYS A 50 9.33 -18.76 17.52
N ILE A 51 8.75 -19.17 16.39
CA ILE A 51 9.49 -19.60 15.20
C ILE A 51 9.51 -18.53 14.11
N ALA A 52 8.51 -17.65 14.08
CA ALA A 52 8.37 -16.65 13.04
C ALA A 52 9.51 -15.61 13.02
N ALA A 53 10.13 -15.34 14.16
CA ALA A 53 11.24 -14.38 14.26
C ALA A 53 12.48 -14.88 13.53
N ASN A 54 12.91 -14.19 12.48
CA ASN A 54 14.15 -14.51 11.79
C ASN A 54 15.36 -14.10 12.63
N SER A 55 16.40 -14.93 12.66
CA SER A 55 17.67 -14.64 13.33
C SER A 55 18.33 -13.34 12.81
N PHE A 56 17.96 -12.90 11.61
CA PHE A 56 18.44 -11.66 11.01
C PHE A 56 17.59 -10.43 11.33
N ALA A 57 16.39 -10.60 11.87
CA ALA A 57 15.49 -9.50 12.24
C ALA A 57 15.93 -8.81 13.54
N ALA A 58 16.52 -9.56 14.46
CA ALA A 58 16.98 -9.05 15.76
C ALA A 58 18.02 -7.93 15.63
N LYS A 59 18.87 -7.94 14.58
CA LYS A 59 19.85 -6.88 14.32
C LYS A 59 19.27 -5.58 13.73
N LYS A 60 18.04 -5.61 13.18
CA LYS A 60 17.38 -4.41 12.61
C LYS A 60 16.46 -3.70 13.60
N ALA A 61 16.03 -4.38 14.63
CA ALA A 61 15.14 -3.79 15.64
C ALA A 61 15.85 -2.75 16.53
N SER A 62 17.19 -2.83 16.67
CA SER A 62 17.98 -1.87 17.41
C SER A 62 18.30 -0.57 16.65
N GLU A 63 18.07 -0.51 15.32
CA GLU A 63 18.43 0.66 14.50
C GLU A 63 17.24 1.40 13.87
N LYS A 64 16.00 0.92 14.02
CA LYS A 64 14.83 1.55 13.37
C LYS A 64 13.61 1.63 14.29
N SER A 65 13.70 2.45 15.32
CA SER A 65 12.55 2.81 16.17
C SER A 65 12.05 4.24 15.93
N GLN A 66 12.00 4.73 14.69
CA GLN A 66 11.51 6.11 14.46
C GLN A 66 10.37 6.29 13.44
N ASP A 67 9.91 5.30 12.68
CA ASP A 67 9.04 5.60 11.54
C ASP A 67 7.84 4.67 11.30
N SER A 68 7.13 4.24 12.33
CA SER A 68 5.81 3.62 12.16
C SER A 68 4.88 4.04 13.30
N GLU A 69 4.12 5.10 13.06
CA GLU A 69 3.12 5.59 14.02
C GLU A 69 1.92 4.65 14.21
N GLU A 70 1.73 3.67 13.32
CA GLU A 70 0.61 2.72 13.42
C GLU A 70 0.88 1.49 14.30
N GLU A 71 2.12 1.25 14.74
CA GLU A 71 2.46 0.13 15.63
C GLU A 71 3.17 0.55 16.93
N LYS A 72 2.98 1.77 17.40
CA LYS A 72 3.22 2.08 18.82
C LYS A 72 2.10 1.49 19.68
N ASN A 73 1.82 0.21 19.50
CA ASN A 73 1.29 -0.60 20.58
C ASN A 73 2.38 -0.59 21.65
N THR A 74 2.26 0.38 22.56
CA THR A 74 3.07 0.44 23.77
C THR A 74 3.08 -0.96 24.34
N SER A 75 4.26 -1.58 24.42
CA SER A 75 4.41 -2.86 25.12
C SER A 75 3.92 -2.62 26.53
N CYS A 76 2.66 -2.97 26.77
CA CYS A 76 2.03 -2.78 28.07
C CYS A 76 2.76 -3.70 29.01
N ASN A 77 3.45 -3.17 30.02
CA ASN A 77 4.05 -3.96 31.07
C ASN A 77 2.94 -4.77 31.75
N GLU A 78 3.21 -6.00 32.13
CA GLU A 78 2.28 -6.87 32.87
C GLU A 78 1.68 -6.15 34.09
N VAL A 79 2.44 -5.27 34.71
CA VAL A 79 2.01 -4.42 35.82
C VAL A 79 0.88 -3.46 35.40
N LEU A 80 1.01 -2.81 34.25
CA LEU A 80 -0.03 -1.91 33.74
C LEU A 80 -1.29 -2.71 33.36
N LEU A 81 -1.12 -3.88 32.75
CA LEU A 81 -2.25 -4.76 32.44
C LEU A 81 -3.01 -5.19 33.70
N ALA A 82 -2.29 -5.60 34.74
CA ALA A 82 -2.90 -5.98 36.03
C ALA A 82 -3.62 -4.80 36.69
N ALA A 83 -3.10 -3.58 36.54
CA ALA A 83 -3.77 -2.36 37.01
C ALA A 83 -5.05 -2.07 36.19
N LEU A 84 -4.98 -2.18 34.85
CA LEU A 84 -6.13 -1.95 33.96
C LEU A 84 -7.23 -2.99 34.16
N GLN A 85 -6.89 -4.23 34.46
CA GLN A 85 -7.88 -5.29 34.74
C GLN A 85 -8.68 -5.08 36.02
N LYS A 86 -8.17 -4.30 36.97
CA LYS A 86 -8.88 -3.94 38.22
C LYS A 86 -9.91 -2.83 38.02
N LEU A 87 -9.80 -2.06 36.94
CA LEU A 87 -10.72 -0.95 36.65
C LEU A 87 -12.09 -1.49 36.23
N LYS A 88 -13.12 -0.87 36.76
CA LYS A 88 -14.52 -1.12 36.39
C LYS A 88 -15.06 0.07 35.58
N LYS A 89 -16.19 -0.17 34.95
CA LYS A 89 -16.91 0.89 34.25
C LYS A 89 -17.35 1.96 35.26
N ASN A 90 -17.05 3.22 34.94
CA ASN A 90 -17.31 4.41 35.77
C ASN A 90 -16.40 4.59 37.00
N ASP A 91 -15.26 3.91 37.07
CA ASP A 91 -14.23 4.24 38.06
C ASP A 91 -13.65 5.62 37.76
N ILE A 92 -13.34 6.36 38.83
CA ILE A 92 -12.74 7.69 38.72
C ILE A 92 -11.22 7.52 38.74
N LEU A 93 -10.55 8.10 37.74
CA LEU A 93 -9.10 8.11 37.62
C LEU A 93 -8.59 9.55 37.92
N SER A 94 -7.52 9.65 38.69
CA SER A 94 -6.82 10.92 38.88
C SER A 94 -6.02 11.27 37.62
N VAL A 95 -6.09 12.53 37.22
CA VAL A 95 -5.29 13.06 36.11
C VAL A 95 -4.08 13.78 36.71
N ASP A 96 -2.90 13.28 36.47
CA ASP A 96 -1.65 13.87 36.96
C ASP A 96 -1.20 15.04 36.09
N SER A 97 -1.31 14.91 34.76
CA SER A 97 -0.94 15.98 33.83
C SER A 97 -1.66 15.83 32.51
N LEU A 98 -1.89 16.96 31.84
CA LEU A 98 -2.33 17.01 30.45
C LEU A 98 -1.26 17.71 29.63
N SER A 99 -0.90 17.11 28.51
CA SER A 99 0.03 17.71 27.56
C SER A 99 -0.56 17.75 26.18
N ILE A 100 -0.40 18.88 25.50
CA ILE A 100 -0.74 19.00 24.07
C ILE A 100 0.49 18.57 23.28
N LYS A 101 0.33 17.53 22.47
CA LYS A 101 1.37 17.10 21.53
C LYS A 101 1.06 17.71 20.18
N GLU A 102 1.81 18.71 19.79
CA GLU A 102 1.75 19.26 18.45
C GLU A 102 2.39 18.27 17.46
N GLY A 103 1.82 18.18 16.27
CA GLY A 103 2.33 17.34 15.21
C GLY A 103 1.80 17.79 13.87
N GLU A 104 2.56 17.48 12.83
CA GLU A 104 2.17 17.73 11.45
C GLU A 104 1.79 16.41 10.78
N THR A 105 0.78 16.46 9.92
CA THR A 105 0.43 15.33 9.06
C THR A 105 1.52 15.16 8.00
N SER A 106 1.91 13.92 7.75
CA SER A 106 2.85 13.60 6.68
C SER A 106 2.12 13.02 5.47
N PRO A 107 2.60 13.27 4.23
CA PRO A 107 2.01 12.65 3.06
C PRO A 107 2.18 11.12 3.12
N PRO A 108 1.33 10.37 2.39
CA PRO A 108 1.45 8.92 2.31
C PRO A 108 2.86 8.49 1.88
N LYS A 109 3.36 7.41 2.47
CA LYS A 109 4.68 6.88 2.11
C LYS A 109 4.68 6.39 0.66
N ARG A 110 5.76 6.69 -0.07
CA ARG A 110 5.92 6.15 -1.43
C ARG A 110 6.02 4.63 -1.41
N TYR A 111 5.55 4.01 -2.48
CA TYR A 111 5.60 2.56 -2.62
C TYR A 111 7.04 2.05 -2.73
N ASN A 112 7.28 0.89 -2.15
CA ASN A 112 8.39 0.01 -2.47
C ASN A 112 7.88 -1.21 -3.24
N SER A 113 8.78 -2.08 -3.71
CA SER A 113 8.36 -3.25 -4.50
C SER A 113 7.36 -4.16 -3.77
N GLY A 114 7.53 -4.36 -2.46
CA GLY A 114 6.61 -5.16 -1.66
C GLY A 114 5.26 -4.49 -1.47
N SER A 115 5.22 -3.22 -1.06
CA SER A 115 3.98 -2.48 -0.87
C SER A 115 3.23 -2.25 -2.18
N MET A 116 3.93 -2.14 -3.33
CA MET A 116 3.30 -2.04 -4.63
C MET A 116 2.59 -3.37 -5.02
N ILE A 117 3.23 -4.51 -4.78
CA ILE A 117 2.61 -5.82 -5.00
C ILE A 117 1.35 -5.98 -4.14
N LEU A 118 1.41 -5.57 -2.86
CA LEU A 118 0.24 -5.58 -1.97
C LEU A 118 -0.86 -4.62 -2.44
N ALA A 119 -0.50 -3.44 -2.95
CA ALA A 119 -1.47 -2.51 -3.53
C ALA A 119 -2.15 -3.08 -4.78
N MET A 120 -1.40 -3.77 -5.64
CA MET A 120 -1.98 -4.48 -6.79
C MET A 120 -2.93 -5.61 -6.35
N GLU A 121 -2.58 -6.35 -5.30
CA GLU A 121 -3.43 -7.39 -4.72
C GLU A 121 -4.73 -6.82 -4.14
N ASN A 122 -4.63 -5.68 -3.47
CA ASN A 122 -5.74 -5.02 -2.81
C ASN A 122 -6.39 -3.92 -3.68
N ALA A 123 -6.17 -3.94 -4.99
CA ALA A 123 -6.68 -2.90 -5.90
C ALA A 123 -8.21 -2.74 -5.84
N GLY A 124 -8.93 -3.79 -5.46
CA GLY A 124 -10.37 -3.73 -5.24
C GLY A 124 -10.81 -2.73 -4.16
N GLN A 125 -9.94 -2.35 -3.22
CA GLN A 125 -10.27 -1.34 -2.21
C GLN A 125 -10.50 0.06 -2.81
N LEU A 126 -10.00 0.30 -4.03
CA LEU A 126 -10.17 1.55 -4.76
C LEU A 126 -11.48 1.60 -5.56
N ILE A 127 -12.25 0.52 -5.60
CA ILE A 127 -13.51 0.40 -6.34
C ILE A 127 -14.66 0.76 -5.40
N GLU A 128 -15.49 1.71 -5.79
CA GLU A 128 -16.68 2.13 -5.02
C GLU A 128 -17.83 1.13 -5.16
N ASP A 129 -18.02 0.58 -6.36
CA ASP A 129 -19.04 -0.43 -6.63
C ASP A 129 -18.73 -1.73 -5.87
N GLU A 130 -19.66 -2.14 -5.01
CA GLU A 130 -19.47 -3.26 -4.10
C GLU A 130 -19.46 -4.61 -4.84
N GLU A 131 -20.21 -4.74 -5.93
CA GLU A 131 -20.27 -5.95 -6.75
C GLU A 131 -18.97 -6.14 -7.53
N LEU A 132 -18.46 -5.09 -8.17
CA LEU A 132 -17.18 -5.10 -8.87
C LEU A 132 -16.01 -5.25 -7.89
N ARG A 133 -16.12 -4.67 -6.69
CA ARG A 133 -15.14 -4.87 -5.61
C ARG A 133 -15.08 -6.32 -5.17
N ALA A 134 -16.23 -6.98 -5.02
CA ALA A 134 -16.30 -8.40 -4.67
C ALA A 134 -15.66 -9.29 -5.74
N GLN A 135 -15.85 -8.96 -7.02
CA GLN A 135 -15.30 -9.71 -8.15
C GLN A 135 -13.75 -9.69 -8.17
N ILE A 136 -13.14 -8.53 -7.89
CA ILE A 136 -11.68 -8.38 -7.87
C ILE A 136 -11.06 -8.72 -6.50
N ARG A 137 -11.90 -8.96 -5.49
CA ARG A 137 -11.47 -9.30 -4.14
C ARG A 137 -10.80 -10.68 -4.15
N GLY A 138 -9.50 -10.68 -3.85
CA GLY A 138 -8.67 -11.90 -3.84
C GLY A 138 -7.89 -12.16 -5.13
N SER A 139 -8.28 -11.61 -6.28
CA SER A 139 -7.45 -11.65 -7.50
C SER A 139 -6.59 -10.38 -7.67
N GLY A 140 -7.16 -9.20 -7.42
CA GLY A 140 -6.47 -7.92 -7.61
C GLY A 140 -6.11 -7.66 -9.08
N ILE A 141 -5.10 -6.82 -9.29
CA ILE A 141 -4.49 -6.57 -10.60
C ILE A 141 -3.36 -7.59 -10.81
N GLY A 142 -3.48 -8.42 -11.81
CA GLY A 142 -2.55 -9.52 -12.08
C GLY A 142 -2.63 -10.65 -11.04
N THR A 143 -1.99 -11.74 -11.31
CA THR A 143 -1.88 -12.89 -10.39
C THR A 143 -0.63 -12.77 -9.53
N SER A 144 -0.51 -13.58 -8.48
CA SER A 144 0.70 -13.65 -7.64
C SER A 144 1.97 -13.94 -8.45
N ALA A 145 1.85 -14.71 -9.53
CA ALA A 145 2.97 -15.04 -10.43
C ALA A 145 3.33 -13.87 -11.36
N THR A 146 2.35 -13.09 -11.83
CA THR A 146 2.57 -12.07 -12.86
C THR A 146 2.87 -10.68 -12.32
N ARG A 147 2.48 -10.34 -11.09
CA ARG A 147 2.69 -8.99 -10.50
C ARG A 147 4.16 -8.56 -10.51
N ALA A 148 5.06 -9.47 -10.13
CA ALA A 148 6.50 -9.17 -10.14
C ALA A 148 7.03 -8.92 -11.55
N GLU A 149 6.57 -9.68 -12.54
CA GLU A 149 6.96 -9.50 -13.95
C GLU A 149 6.40 -8.19 -14.53
N ILE A 150 5.17 -7.80 -14.16
CA ILE A 150 4.59 -6.50 -14.54
C ILE A 150 5.49 -5.36 -14.04
N LEU A 151 5.86 -5.38 -12.75
CA LEU A 151 6.75 -4.35 -12.19
C LEU A 151 8.12 -4.35 -12.87
N LYS A 152 8.71 -5.51 -13.11
CA LYS A 152 9.98 -5.66 -13.81
C LYS A 152 9.91 -5.06 -15.22
N LYS A 153 8.81 -5.30 -15.94
CA LYS A 153 8.56 -4.71 -17.26
C LYS A 153 8.48 -3.19 -17.19
N LEU A 154 7.73 -2.63 -16.22
CA LEU A 154 7.61 -1.17 -16.03
C LEU A 154 8.96 -0.50 -15.72
N PHE A 155 9.86 -1.17 -14.98
CA PHE A 155 11.23 -0.69 -14.79
C PHE A 155 12.07 -0.80 -16.06
N SER A 156 11.92 -1.89 -16.82
CA SER A 156 12.68 -2.13 -18.05
C SER A 156 12.36 -1.09 -19.13
N ILE A 157 11.07 -0.76 -19.31
CA ILE A 157 10.61 0.27 -20.26
C ILE A 157 10.74 1.69 -19.70
N LYS A 158 11.31 1.84 -18.49
CA LYS A 158 11.59 3.12 -17.82
C LYS A 158 10.35 3.97 -17.53
N TYR A 159 9.20 3.38 -17.30
CA TYR A 159 8.04 4.10 -16.78
C TYR A 159 8.18 4.34 -15.28
N LEU A 160 8.78 3.38 -14.57
CA LEU A 160 9.10 3.48 -13.16
C LEU A 160 10.61 3.41 -12.93
N SER A 161 11.06 4.04 -11.86
CA SER A 161 12.43 3.98 -11.36
C SER A 161 12.45 3.41 -9.95
N LEU A 162 13.44 2.55 -9.67
CA LEU A 162 13.65 1.95 -8.35
C LEU A 162 14.96 2.48 -7.76
N ASN A 163 14.88 3.11 -6.60
CA ASN A 163 16.06 3.46 -5.84
C ASN A 163 16.63 2.20 -5.17
N LYS A 164 17.81 1.77 -5.58
CA LYS A 164 18.46 0.53 -5.08
C LYS A 164 18.76 0.55 -3.57
N LYS A 165 18.98 1.73 -2.97
CA LYS A 165 19.31 1.87 -1.54
C LYS A 165 18.06 1.87 -0.67
N THR A 166 17.08 2.71 -1.02
CA THR A 166 15.84 2.89 -0.24
C THR A 166 14.72 1.94 -0.66
N GLN A 167 14.86 1.27 -1.83
CA GLN A 167 13.83 0.42 -2.44
C GLN A 167 12.54 1.18 -2.80
N VAL A 168 12.59 2.51 -2.79
CA VAL A 168 11.44 3.36 -3.13
C VAL A 168 11.25 3.39 -4.64
N ILE A 169 10.00 3.22 -5.06
CA ILE A 169 9.55 3.33 -6.45
C ILE A 169 9.08 4.76 -6.70
N THR A 170 9.51 5.34 -7.81
CA THR A 170 9.04 6.63 -8.30
C THR A 170 8.72 6.54 -9.78
N PRO A 171 7.74 7.32 -10.29
CA PRO A 171 7.58 7.48 -11.73
C PRO A 171 8.83 8.12 -12.33
N THR A 172 9.04 7.94 -13.62
CA THR A 172 9.98 8.72 -14.41
C THR A 172 9.21 9.76 -15.19
N LEU A 173 9.89 10.74 -15.78
CA LEU A 173 9.24 11.71 -16.67
C LEU A 173 8.49 10.99 -17.81
N LEU A 174 9.09 9.97 -18.41
CA LEU A 174 8.42 9.18 -19.45
C LEU A 174 7.16 8.48 -18.90
N GLY A 175 7.23 7.96 -17.67
CA GLY A 175 6.07 7.32 -17.02
C GLY A 175 4.94 8.30 -16.78
N GLU A 176 5.22 9.52 -16.32
CA GLU A 176 4.21 10.57 -16.16
C GLU A 176 3.61 10.99 -17.50
N MET A 177 4.45 11.21 -18.52
CA MET A 177 3.97 11.53 -19.86
C MET A 177 3.02 10.46 -20.43
N ILE A 178 3.34 9.18 -20.26
CA ILE A 178 2.47 8.09 -20.71
C ILE A 178 1.18 8.05 -19.90
N PHE A 179 1.24 8.29 -18.59
CA PHE A 179 0.04 8.40 -17.75
C PHE A 179 -0.87 9.52 -18.26
N ASP A 180 -0.34 10.70 -18.56
CA ASP A 180 -1.09 11.83 -19.07
C ASP A 180 -1.73 11.53 -20.44
N VAL A 181 -0.99 10.87 -21.34
CA VAL A 181 -1.53 10.42 -22.64
C VAL A 181 -2.74 9.51 -22.44
N VAL A 182 -2.60 8.47 -21.57
CA VAL A 182 -3.69 7.52 -21.31
C VAL A 182 -4.87 8.21 -20.61
N ASN A 183 -4.59 9.12 -19.66
CA ASN A 183 -5.61 9.87 -18.94
C ASN A 183 -6.44 10.78 -19.85
N CYS A 184 -5.81 11.41 -20.84
CA CYS A 184 -6.49 12.25 -21.83
C CYS A 184 -7.20 11.44 -22.92
N SER A 185 -6.72 10.25 -23.24
CA SER A 185 -7.25 9.43 -24.36
C SER A 185 -8.24 8.36 -23.88
N ILE A 186 -7.78 7.37 -23.11
CA ILE A 186 -8.60 6.25 -22.65
C ILE A 186 -8.49 6.13 -21.13
N ARG A 187 -9.05 7.11 -20.42
CA ARG A 187 -8.98 7.18 -18.96
C ARG A 187 -9.45 5.92 -18.24
N GLN A 188 -10.39 5.16 -18.83
CA GLN A 188 -10.89 3.92 -18.26
C GLN A 188 -9.80 2.87 -18.05
N LEU A 189 -8.71 2.88 -18.83
CA LEU A 189 -7.56 1.97 -18.63
C LEU A 189 -6.82 2.23 -17.31
N LEU A 190 -6.99 3.40 -16.71
CA LEU A 190 -6.40 3.75 -15.40
C LEU A 190 -7.32 3.39 -14.22
N ASN A 191 -8.56 2.93 -14.50
CA ASN A 191 -9.52 2.58 -13.47
C ASN A 191 -9.55 1.04 -13.28
N PRO A 192 -9.34 0.52 -12.05
CA PRO A 192 -9.44 -0.89 -11.75
C PRO A 192 -10.84 -1.48 -12.00
N GLU A 193 -11.90 -0.65 -12.03
CA GLU A 193 -13.27 -1.08 -12.36
C GLU A 193 -13.37 -1.70 -13.75
N LEU A 194 -12.64 -1.17 -14.73
CA LEU A 194 -12.62 -1.76 -16.07
C LEU A 194 -12.09 -3.20 -16.02
N THR A 195 -10.99 -3.44 -15.30
CA THR A 195 -10.45 -4.79 -15.13
C THR A 195 -11.46 -5.69 -14.41
N ALA A 196 -12.08 -5.19 -13.33
CA ALA A 196 -13.10 -5.94 -12.59
C ALA A 196 -14.31 -6.31 -13.47
N SER A 197 -14.77 -5.40 -14.34
CA SER A 197 -15.89 -5.65 -15.24
C SER A 197 -15.57 -6.71 -16.29
N TRP A 198 -14.35 -6.74 -16.82
CA TRP A 198 -13.93 -7.79 -17.76
C TRP A 198 -13.75 -9.15 -17.07
N GLU A 199 -13.20 -9.19 -15.85
CA GLU A 199 -13.12 -10.42 -15.04
C GLU A 199 -14.51 -10.96 -14.72
N LYS A 200 -15.47 -10.11 -14.39
CA LYS A 200 -16.86 -10.48 -14.20
C LYS A 200 -17.47 -11.07 -15.48
N GLY A 201 -17.16 -10.47 -16.62
CA GLY A 201 -17.56 -11.02 -17.93
C GLY A 201 -17.03 -12.42 -18.17
N LEU A 202 -15.78 -12.71 -17.81
CA LEU A 202 -15.20 -14.06 -17.91
C LEU A 202 -15.89 -15.04 -16.96
N THR A 203 -16.29 -14.61 -15.76
CA THR A 203 -17.09 -15.42 -14.84
C THR A 203 -18.44 -15.80 -15.47
N TYR A 204 -19.13 -14.86 -16.10
CA TYR A 204 -20.38 -15.14 -16.81
C TYR A 204 -20.22 -16.10 -17.97
N VAL A 205 -19.08 -16.06 -18.69
CA VAL A 205 -18.77 -17.07 -19.71
C VAL A 205 -18.59 -18.46 -19.08
N ALA A 206 -17.86 -18.53 -17.96
CA ALA A 206 -17.61 -19.79 -17.25
C ALA A 206 -18.89 -20.40 -16.68
N GLU A 207 -19.85 -19.57 -16.24
CA GLU A 207 -21.15 -19.98 -15.73
C GLU A 207 -22.17 -20.30 -16.88
N GLY A 208 -21.81 -19.99 -18.12
CA GLY A 208 -22.70 -20.17 -19.27
C GLY A 208 -23.80 -19.12 -19.39
N SER A 209 -23.75 -18.02 -18.62
CA SER A 209 -24.73 -16.93 -18.68
C SER A 209 -24.60 -16.09 -19.94
N ILE A 210 -23.41 -16.01 -20.50
CA ILE A 210 -23.11 -15.40 -21.81
C ILE A 210 -22.22 -16.33 -22.62
N THR A 211 -22.29 -16.21 -23.94
CA THR A 211 -21.42 -17.00 -24.81
C THR A 211 -20.01 -16.40 -24.93
N PRO A 212 -18.98 -17.21 -25.20
CA PRO A 212 -17.64 -16.69 -25.50
C PRO A 212 -17.65 -15.67 -26.64
N GLN A 213 -18.51 -15.86 -27.66
CA GLN A 213 -18.62 -14.95 -28.79
C GLN A 213 -19.16 -13.59 -28.36
N GLU A 214 -20.22 -13.55 -27.57
CA GLU A 214 -20.77 -12.28 -27.05
C GLU A 214 -19.75 -11.51 -26.20
N TYR A 215 -18.94 -12.22 -25.43
CA TYR A 215 -17.85 -11.59 -24.67
C TYR A 215 -16.80 -10.99 -25.61
N MET A 216 -16.37 -11.73 -26.62
CA MET A 216 -15.37 -11.26 -27.61
C MET A 216 -15.91 -10.09 -28.43
N ASP A 217 -17.16 -10.13 -28.85
CA ASP A 217 -17.80 -9.03 -29.60
C ASP A 217 -17.83 -7.73 -28.78
N LYS A 218 -18.11 -7.82 -27.47
CA LYS A 218 -18.06 -6.66 -26.55
C LYS A 218 -16.63 -6.13 -26.41
N LEU A 219 -15.63 -7.00 -26.29
CA LEU A 219 -14.22 -6.62 -26.20
C LEU A 219 -13.74 -5.94 -27.47
N GLU A 220 -14.02 -6.53 -28.63
CA GLU A 220 -13.68 -5.96 -29.94
C GLU A 220 -14.37 -4.61 -30.16
N HIS A 221 -15.64 -4.49 -29.81
CA HIS A 221 -16.38 -3.23 -29.88
C HIS A 221 -15.71 -2.16 -29.01
N PHE A 222 -15.37 -2.49 -27.76
CA PHE A 222 -14.65 -1.56 -26.86
C PHE A 222 -13.34 -1.10 -27.48
N VAL A 223 -12.50 -2.01 -27.94
CA VAL A 223 -11.21 -1.68 -28.54
C VAL A 223 -11.40 -0.79 -29.78
N ARG A 224 -12.32 -1.16 -30.68
CA ARG A 224 -12.58 -0.41 -31.91
C ARG A 224 -13.04 1.02 -31.62
N VAL A 225 -14.03 1.18 -30.75
CA VAL A 225 -14.58 2.50 -30.41
C VAL A 225 -13.51 3.37 -29.77
N ARG A 226 -12.70 2.83 -28.85
CA ARG A 226 -11.65 3.60 -28.18
C ARG A 226 -10.51 3.95 -29.14
N THR A 227 -10.13 3.07 -30.03
CA THR A 227 -9.10 3.36 -31.04
C THR A 227 -9.54 4.50 -31.95
N VAL A 228 -10.74 4.45 -32.50
CA VAL A 228 -11.29 5.52 -33.34
C VAL A 228 -11.39 6.84 -32.57
N GLN A 229 -11.82 6.80 -31.30
CA GLN A 229 -11.89 8.00 -30.47
C GLN A 229 -10.51 8.64 -30.27
N VAL A 230 -9.47 7.83 -30.02
CA VAL A 230 -8.10 8.33 -29.89
C VAL A 230 -7.58 8.92 -31.21
N GLU A 231 -7.84 8.26 -32.32
CA GLU A 231 -7.43 8.71 -33.65
C GLU A 231 -8.06 10.08 -34.01
N GLN A 232 -9.32 10.28 -33.64
CA GLN A 232 -10.04 11.53 -33.88
C GLN A 232 -9.78 12.63 -32.85
N SER A 233 -9.08 12.29 -31.76
CA SER A 233 -8.81 13.24 -30.68
C SER A 233 -7.67 14.21 -31.02
N ASN A 234 -7.78 15.45 -30.54
CA ASN A 234 -6.76 16.49 -30.73
C ASN A 234 -6.27 17.02 -29.38
N TYR A 235 -5.66 16.13 -28.56
CA TYR A 235 -5.15 16.49 -27.23
C TYR A 235 -3.69 16.99 -27.25
N GLN A 236 -3.07 17.12 -28.41
CA GLN A 236 -1.63 17.39 -28.54
C GLN A 236 -1.19 18.67 -27.81
N TYR A 237 -1.99 19.73 -27.90
CA TYR A 237 -1.66 21.01 -27.25
C TYR A 237 -1.74 20.90 -25.72
N ALA A 238 -2.80 20.30 -25.19
CA ALA A 238 -2.97 20.09 -23.74
C ALA A 238 -1.89 19.16 -23.18
N LEU A 239 -1.58 18.07 -23.89
CA LEU A 239 -0.52 17.12 -23.50
C LEU A 239 0.84 17.80 -23.44
N ARG A 240 1.14 18.71 -24.37
CA ARG A 240 2.40 19.44 -24.35
C ARG A 240 2.54 20.29 -23.07
N GLN A 241 1.48 20.97 -22.65
CA GLN A 241 1.49 21.73 -21.40
C GLN A 241 1.71 20.83 -20.18
N PHE A 242 1.06 19.65 -20.12
CA PHE A 242 1.28 18.67 -19.04
C PHE A 242 2.72 18.17 -19.03
N PHE A 243 3.30 17.87 -20.19
CA PHE A 243 4.67 17.40 -20.30
C PHE A 243 5.68 18.46 -19.85
N ASP A 244 5.47 19.72 -20.25
CA ASP A 244 6.33 20.82 -19.84
C ASP A 244 6.24 21.04 -18.32
N ALA A 245 5.06 20.99 -17.73
CA ALA A 245 4.86 21.08 -16.29
C ALA A 245 5.48 19.88 -15.53
N ALA A 246 5.31 18.66 -16.02
CA ALA A 246 5.93 17.48 -15.44
C ALA A 246 7.47 17.56 -15.50
N ALA A 247 8.03 18.02 -16.62
CA ALA A 247 9.48 18.12 -16.81
C ALA A 247 10.16 19.02 -15.77
N GLU A 248 9.48 20.07 -15.26
CA GLU A 248 10.01 20.92 -14.19
C GLU A 248 10.37 20.13 -12.93
N ASN A 249 9.57 19.10 -12.57
CA ASN A 249 9.81 18.26 -11.40
C ASN A 249 11.07 17.39 -11.52
N TYR A 250 11.55 17.15 -12.75
CA TYR A 250 12.71 16.31 -13.05
C TYR A 250 13.99 17.11 -13.34
N LYS A 251 13.91 18.47 -13.38
CA LYS A 251 15.11 19.29 -13.46
C LYS A 251 15.96 19.09 -12.20
N LYS A 252 17.22 18.72 -12.36
CA LYS A 252 18.15 18.61 -11.23
C LYS A 252 18.23 19.98 -10.55
N LYS A 253 17.84 20.06 -9.27
CA LYS A 253 18.16 21.23 -8.45
C LYS A 253 19.69 21.43 -8.52
N PRO A 254 20.17 22.65 -8.85
CA PRO A 254 21.61 22.90 -8.87
C PRO A 254 22.15 22.53 -7.48
N SER A 255 23.17 21.68 -7.46
CA SER A 255 23.86 21.33 -6.21
C SER A 255 24.36 22.63 -5.60
N ALA A 256 23.92 22.96 -4.38
CA ALA A 256 24.47 24.06 -3.63
C ALA A 256 25.98 23.87 -3.57
N SER A 257 26.73 24.68 -4.29
CA SER A 257 28.18 24.66 -4.28
C SER A 257 28.60 24.88 -2.83
N LYS A 258 29.31 23.93 -2.25
CA LYS A 258 30.08 24.14 -1.02
C LYS A 258 31.07 25.27 -1.32
N ARG A 259 30.72 26.50 -0.98
CA ARG A 259 31.66 27.57 -0.83
C ARG A 259 32.55 27.16 0.34
N GLY A 260 33.69 26.54 0.02
CA GLY A 260 34.79 26.37 0.94
C GLY A 260 35.39 27.75 1.19
N GLY A 261 35.04 28.37 2.31
CA GLY A 261 35.85 29.43 2.88
C GLY A 261 37.10 28.79 3.41
N LYS A 262 38.19 28.91 2.68
CA LYS A 262 39.55 28.96 3.27
C LYS A 262 39.73 30.41 3.70
N GLU A 263 39.62 30.67 4.96
CA GLU A 263 40.27 31.85 5.58
C GLU A 263 41.62 31.44 6.09
N LEU A 264 42.61 32.25 5.76
CA LEU A 264 44.04 32.24 6.10
C LEU A 264 44.24 32.44 7.63
#